data_fb711e39be0c70c8cc6e972a84c109d4
#
_entry.id   fb711e39be0c70c8cc6e972a84c109d4
#
_cell.length_a   1.000
_cell.length_b   1.000
_cell.length_c   1.000
_cell.angle_alpha   90.00
_cell.angle_beta   90.00
_cell.angle_gamma   90.00
#
_symmetry.space_group_name_H-M   'P 1'
#
loop_
_entity.id
_entity.type
_entity.pdbx_description
1 polymer ?
#
loop_
_entity_poly.entity_id
_entity_poly.type
_entity_poly.pdbx_seq_one_letter_code
_entity_poly.pdbx_strand_id
1 'polypeptide(L)'
;MTECIYVGMGGFIGSILRYLIGLIPLKTTHGFPLLTLFINILGAFLIGFISTIALKKSMNPHLVLLLKTGLCGGFTTFSTFALESITLHKNGNTTLAMIYIVLSIVLGLSAVILGDYCAH
;
A
#
# COMPACT_ATOMS: atom_id res chain seq x y z
N MET A 1 -17.30 -4.60 18.59
CA MET A 1 -17.40 -3.15 18.26
C MET A 1 -16.13 -2.37 18.50
N THR A 2 -15.41 -2.69 19.59
CA THR A 2 -14.11 -2.05 19.89
C THR A 2 -13.11 -2.25 18.75
N GLU A 3 -13.07 -3.43 18.19
CA GLU A 3 -12.19 -3.75 17.05
C GLU A 3 -12.45 -2.85 15.85
N CYS A 4 -13.71 -2.56 15.55
CA CYS A 4 -14.09 -1.68 14.45
C CYS A 4 -13.56 -0.26 14.65
N ILE A 5 -13.53 0.22 15.90
CA ILE A 5 -12.99 1.54 16.22
C ILE A 5 -11.50 1.60 15.92
N TYR A 6 -10.73 0.58 16.32
CA TYR A 6 -9.30 0.53 16.03
C TYR A 6 -9.02 0.46 14.52
N VAL A 7 -9.76 -0.40 13.80
CA VAL A 7 -9.65 -0.48 12.35
C VAL A 7 -10.02 0.86 11.70
N GLY A 8 -11.10 1.49 12.16
CA GLY A 8 -11.56 2.78 11.64
C GLY A 8 -10.55 3.89 11.87
N MET A 9 -9.95 3.96 13.06
CA MET A 9 -8.91 4.96 13.36
C MET A 9 -7.68 4.76 12.47
N GLY A 10 -7.21 3.53 12.34
CA GLY A 10 -6.10 3.22 11.46
C GLY A 10 -6.40 3.55 10.00
N GLY A 11 -7.59 3.15 9.53
CA GLY A 11 -8.02 3.43 8.15
C GLY A 11 -8.15 4.93 7.87
N PHE A 12 -8.68 5.68 8.83
CA PHE A 12 -8.76 7.13 8.74
C PHE A 12 -7.36 7.73 8.52
N ILE A 13 -6.40 7.36 9.35
CA ILE A 13 -5.02 7.86 9.23
C ILE A 13 -4.40 7.41 7.91
N GLY A 14 -4.53 6.12 7.59
CA GLY A 14 -3.93 5.55 6.38
C GLY A 14 -4.44 6.19 5.10
N SER A 15 -5.76 6.38 5.00
CA SER A 15 -6.36 6.99 3.80
C SER A 15 -5.98 8.46 3.66
N ILE A 16 -5.86 9.20 4.77
CA ILE A 16 -5.41 10.60 4.74
C ILE A 16 -3.96 10.67 4.29
N LEU A 17 -3.08 9.83 4.84
CA LEU A 17 -1.67 9.79 4.43
C LEU A 17 -1.54 9.47 2.94
N ARG A 18 -2.30 8.51 2.44
CA ARG A 18 -2.33 8.18 1.02
C ARG A 18 -2.76 9.38 0.18
N TYR A 19 -3.81 10.07 0.59
CA TYR A 19 -4.30 11.26 -0.11
C TYR A 19 -3.23 12.35 -0.15
N LEU A 20 -2.58 12.62 1.01
CA LEU A 20 -1.56 13.66 1.09
C LEU A 20 -0.35 13.36 0.22
N ILE A 21 0.11 12.11 0.18
CA ILE A 21 1.18 11.71 -0.72
C ILE A 21 0.77 11.90 -2.19
N GLY A 22 -0.48 11.58 -2.51
CA GLY A 22 -1.02 11.77 -3.86
C GLY A 22 -1.06 13.23 -4.31
N LEU A 23 -0.99 14.19 -3.39
CA LEU A 23 -0.93 15.62 -3.73
C LEU A 23 0.45 16.08 -4.18
N ILE A 24 1.49 15.26 -4.02
CA ILE A 24 2.84 15.63 -4.46
C ILE A 24 2.83 15.82 -5.98
N PRO A 25 3.28 17.01 -6.48
CA PRO A 25 3.23 17.32 -7.91
C PRO A 25 4.38 16.63 -8.65
N LEU A 26 4.33 15.31 -8.74
CA LEU A 26 5.33 14.51 -9.43
C LEU A 26 4.86 14.25 -10.86
N LYS A 27 5.58 14.79 -11.83
CA LYS A 27 5.30 14.55 -13.24
C LYS A 27 6.13 13.37 -13.72
N THR A 28 5.46 12.40 -14.34
CA THR A 28 6.12 11.22 -14.90
C THR A 28 5.84 11.12 -16.39
N THR A 29 6.67 10.36 -17.09
CA THR A 29 6.52 10.14 -18.53
C THR A 29 5.22 9.40 -18.81
N HIS A 30 4.40 9.95 -19.68
CA HIS A 30 3.11 9.40 -20.12
C HIS A 30 2.13 9.08 -18.98
N GLY A 31 2.24 9.79 -17.85
CA GLY A 31 1.30 9.60 -16.75
C GLY A 31 1.51 8.32 -15.94
N PHE A 32 2.73 7.77 -15.92
CA PHE A 32 3.03 6.58 -15.13
C PHE A 32 2.74 6.85 -13.65
N PRO A 33 1.92 6.01 -12.98
CA PRO A 33 1.43 6.28 -11.61
C PRO A 33 2.46 5.91 -10.54
N LEU A 34 3.56 6.66 -10.50
CA LEU A 34 4.68 6.39 -9.61
C LEU A 34 4.32 6.54 -8.13
N LEU A 35 3.46 7.52 -7.80
CA LEU A 35 3.04 7.74 -6.40
C LEU A 35 2.23 6.57 -5.86
N THR A 36 1.28 6.06 -6.64
CA THR A 36 0.49 4.89 -6.24
C THR A 36 1.38 3.66 -6.09
N LEU A 37 2.32 3.48 -7.01
CA LEU A 37 3.30 2.39 -6.93
C LEU A 37 4.09 2.49 -5.61
N PHE A 38 4.61 3.67 -5.29
CA PHE A 38 5.36 3.91 -4.05
C PHE A 38 4.49 3.64 -2.82
N ILE A 39 3.26 4.14 -2.79
CA ILE A 39 2.33 3.95 -1.67
C ILE A 39 2.09 2.46 -1.43
N ASN A 40 1.80 1.71 -2.48
CA ASN A 40 1.50 0.29 -2.36
C ASN A 40 2.73 -0.53 -1.95
N ILE A 41 3.91 -0.19 -2.46
CA ILE A 41 5.16 -0.85 -2.08
C ILE A 41 5.51 -0.55 -0.61
N LEU A 42 5.42 0.70 -0.19
CA LEU A 42 5.68 1.09 1.19
C LEU A 42 4.71 0.40 2.15
N GLY A 43 3.42 0.40 1.80
CA GLY A 43 2.41 -0.29 2.62
C GLY A 43 2.62 -1.79 2.67
N ALA A 44 3.05 -2.40 1.58
CA ALA A 44 3.38 -3.83 1.52
C ALA A 44 4.58 -4.15 2.43
N PHE A 45 5.61 -3.31 2.41
CA PHE A 45 6.75 -3.46 3.34
C PHE A 45 6.27 -3.37 4.80
N LEU A 46 5.49 -2.35 5.11
CA LEU A 46 5.01 -2.12 6.47
C LEU A 46 4.13 -3.26 6.97
N ILE A 47 3.25 -3.80 6.13
CA ILE A 47 2.38 -4.90 6.57
C ILE A 47 3.17 -6.18 6.84
N GLY A 48 4.21 -6.45 6.05
CA GLY A 48 5.12 -7.56 6.30
C GLY A 48 5.87 -7.39 7.61
N PHE A 49 6.43 -6.19 7.81
CA PHE A 49 7.17 -5.85 9.03
C PHE A 49 6.28 -5.93 10.28
N ILE A 50 5.12 -5.29 10.26
CA ILE A 50 4.19 -5.25 11.39
C ILE A 50 3.67 -6.65 11.72
N SER A 51 3.34 -7.46 10.72
CA SER A 51 2.83 -8.81 10.93
C SER A 51 3.85 -9.68 11.70
N THR A 52 5.11 -9.56 11.33
CA THR A 52 6.18 -10.35 11.96
C THR A 52 6.48 -9.85 13.38
N ILE A 53 6.60 -8.53 13.57
CA ILE A 53 6.81 -7.94 14.90
C ILE A 53 5.65 -8.28 15.84
N ALA A 54 4.42 -8.25 15.33
CA ALA A 54 3.24 -8.56 16.13
C ALA A 54 3.30 -9.98 16.70
N LEU A 55 3.74 -10.94 15.90
CA LEU A 55 3.90 -12.33 16.35
C LEU A 55 5.06 -12.49 17.31
N LYS A 56 6.20 -11.90 17.00
CA LYS A 56 7.42 -12.04 17.82
C LYS A 56 7.28 -11.41 19.20
N LYS A 57 6.62 -10.28 19.29
CA LYS A 57 6.51 -9.50 20.53
C LYS A 57 5.14 -9.64 21.19
N SER A 58 4.29 -10.53 20.71
CA SER A 58 2.94 -10.73 21.23
C SER A 58 2.21 -9.39 21.42
N MET A 59 2.19 -8.58 20.37
CA MET A 59 1.58 -7.25 20.42
C MET A 59 0.08 -7.33 20.77
N ASN A 60 -0.40 -6.28 21.43
CA ASN A 60 -1.82 -6.14 21.74
C ASN A 60 -2.64 -6.30 20.45
N PRO A 61 -3.66 -7.21 20.42
CA PRO A 61 -4.47 -7.43 19.24
C PRO A 61 -5.13 -6.17 18.68
N HIS A 62 -5.56 -5.24 19.54
CA HIS A 62 -6.15 -3.99 19.09
C HIS A 62 -5.15 -3.11 18.36
N LEU A 63 -3.89 -3.07 18.82
CA LEU A 63 -2.84 -2.33 18.14
C LEU A 63 -2.50 -2.95 16.78
N VAL A 64 -2.52 -4.28 16.69
CA VAL A 64 -2.33 -4.97 15.40
C VAL A 64 -3.45 -4.61 14.42
N LEU A 65 -4.70 -4.58 14.88
CA LEU A 65 -5.83 -4.18 14.04
C LEU A 65 -5.68 -2.74 13.55
N LEU A 66 -5.27 -1.84 14.43
CA LEU A 66 -5.07 -0.43 14.07
C LEU A 66 -3.97 -0.29 13.01
N LEU A 67 -2.82 -0.93 13.21
CA LEU A 67 -1.66 -0.76 12.34
C LEU A 67 -1.77 -1.59 11.05
N LYS A 68 -2.16 -2.85 11.15
CA LYS A 68 -2.17 -3.76 10.02
C LYS A 68 -3.44 -3.60 9.17
N THR A 69 -4.60 -3.88 9.77
CA THR A 69 -5.87 -3.85 9.04
C THR A 69 -6.29 -2.42 8.73
N GLY A 70 -6.17 -1.52 9.72
CA GLY A 70 -6.57 -0.13 9.58
C GLY A 70 -5.56 0.69 8.78
N LEU A 71 -4.41 0.97 9.36
CA LEU A 71 -3.43 1.88 8.77
C LEU A 71 -2.92 1.38 7.41
N CYS A 72 -2.34 0.19 7.35
CA CYS A 72 -1.83 -0.35 6.10
C CYS A 72 -2.95 -0.60 5.09
N GLY A 73 -4.10 -1.11 5.54
CA GLY A 73 -5.25 -1.34 4.67
C GLY A 73 -5.82 -0.07 4.07
N GLY A 74 -5.89 1.03 4.84
CA GLY A 74 -6.35 2.32 4.35
C GLY A 74 -5.30 3.07 3.52
N PHE A 75 -4.02 2.82 3.80
CA PHE A 75 -2.91 3.46 3.10
C PHE A 75 -2.73 2.91 1.69
N THR A 76 -2.79 1.58 1.51
CA THR A 76 -2.65 0.92 0.21
C THR A 76 -3.97 0.91 -0.55
N THR A 77 -3.91 0.78 -1.88
CA THR A 77 -5.12 0.79 -2.69
C THR A 77 -5.01 -0.07 -3.94
N PHE A 78 -5.81 -1.12 -3.98
CA PHE A 78 -5.95 -1.94 -5.18
C PHE A 78 -6.85 -1.28 -6.22
N SER A 79 -7.92 -0.60 -5.81
CA SER A 79 -8.87 0.00 -6.75
C SER A 79 -8.25 1.11 -7.57
N THR A 80 -7.43 1.96 -6.97
CA THR A 80 -6.70 3.01 -7.70
C THR A 80 -5.70 2.40 -8.68
N PHE A 81 -4.97 1.37 -8.24
CA PHE A 81 -4.05 0.62 -9.10
C PHE A 81 -4.78 0.06 -10.33
N ALA A 82 -5.93 -0.57 -10.13
CA ALA A 82 -6.72 -1.13 -11.22
C ALA A 82 -7.21 -0.04 -12.19
N LEU A 83 -7.75 1.05 -11.64
CA LEU A 83 -8.22 2.17 -12.45
C LEU A 83 -7.09 2.80 -13.27
N GLU A 84 -5.94 3.04 -12.65
CA GLU A 84 -4.79 3.63 -13.33
C GLU A 84 -4.25 2.73 -14.44
N SER A 85 -4.23 1.42 -14.21
CA SER A 85 -3.78 0.45 -15.19
C SER A 85 -4.67 0.48 -16.45
N ILE A 86 -5.98 0.51 -16.26
CA ILE A 86 -6.93 0.58 -17.36
C ILE A 86 -6.86 1.95 -18.06
N THR A 87 -6.67 3.02 -17.29
CA THR A 87 -6.53 4.37 -17.85
C THR A 87 -5.30 4.47 -18.77
N LEU A 88 -4.16 3.92 -18.35
CA LEU A 88 -2.96 3.86 -19.19
C LEU A 88 -3.24 3.12 -20.50
N HIS A 89 -3.92 1.99 -20.42
CA HIS A 89 -4.28 1.22 -21.61
C HIS A 89 -5.19 2.03 -22.54
N LYS A 90 -6.24 2.66 -22.01
CA LYS A 90 -7.17 3.46 -22.80
C LYS A 90 -6.50 4.65 -23.48
N ASN A 91 -5.46 5.20 -22.86
CA ASN A 91 -4.71 6.33 -23.42
C ASN A 91 -3.64 5.89 -24.43
N GLY A 92 -3.63 4.64 -24.85
CA GLY A 92 -2.69 4.11 -25.83
C GLY A 92 -1.36 3.68 -25.24
N ASN A 93 -1.20 3.68 -23.92
CA ASN A 93 0.05 3.32 -23.23
C ASN A 93 -0.01 1.91 -22.66
N THR A 94 -0.40 0.94 -23.48
CA THR A 94 -0.59 -0.45 -23.05
C THR A 94 0.69 -1.06 -22.49
N THR A 95 1.85 -0.77 -23.09
CA THR A 95 3.14 -1.26 -22.60
C THR A 95 3.43 -0.75 -21.20
N LEU A 96 3.20 0.55 -20.95
CA LEU A 96 3.35 1.13 -19.60
C LEU A 96 2.36 0.52 -18.61
N ALA A 97 1.13 0.25 -19.03
CA ALA A 97 0.14 -0.42 -18.20
C ALA A 97 0.64 -1.80 -17.76
N MET A 98 1.18 -2.58 -18.68
CA MET A 98 1.73 -3.90 -18.37
C MET A 98 2.93 -3.81 -17.44
N ILE A 99 3.84 -2.86 -17.68
CA ILE A 99 5.01 -2.62 -16.81
C ILE A 99 4.52 -2.25 -15.39
N TYR A 100 3.56 -1.36 -15.28
CA TYR A 100 3.01 -0.93 -13.99
C TYR A 100 2.41 -2.11 -13.22
N ILE A 101 1.62 -2.96 -13.90
CA ILE A 101 1.01 -4.14 -13.30
C ILE A 101 2.08 -5.10 -12.79
N VAL A 102 3.06 -5.43 -13.64
CA VAL A 102 4.13 -6.38 -13.29
C VAL A 102 4.97 -5.83 -12.14
N LEU A 103 5.40 -4.55 -12.22
CA LEU A 103 6.17 -3.93 -11.16
C LEU A 103 5.40 -3.90 -9.84
N SER A 104 4.12 -3.58 -9.89
CA SER A 104 3.29 -3.55 -8.68
C SER A 104 3.24 -4.90 -7.99
N ILE A 105 3.07 -5.97 -8.75
CA ILE A 105 3.01 -7.32 -8.20
C ILE A 105 4.39 -7.76 -7.69
N VAL A 106 5.43 -7.65 -8.52
CA VAL A 106 6.77 -8.13 -8.17
C VAL A 106 7.34 -7.35 -6.99
N LEU A 107 7.30 -6.01 -7.07
CA LEU A 107 7.84 -5.17 -6.01
C LEU A 107 6.98 -5.22 -4.75
N GLY A 108 5.66 -5.35 -4.89
CA GLY A 108 4.77 -5.50 -3.74
C GLY A 108 5.04 -6.77 -2.95
N LEU A 109 5.11 -7.92 -3.63
CA LEU A 109 5.43 -9.19 -2.99
C LEU A 109 6.84 -9.17 -2.37
N SER A 110 7.81 -8.61 -3.10
CA SER A 110 9.18 -8.47 -2.61
C SER A 110 9.24 -7.57 -1.37
N ALA A 111 8.45 -6.51 -1.34
CA ALA A 111 8.40 -5.59 -0.20
C ALA A 111 7.85 -6.27 1.05
N VAL A 112 6.82 -7.11 0.92
CA VAL A 112 6.30 -7.91 2.05
C VAL A 112 7.40 -8.82 2.59
N ILE A 113 8.10 -9.52 1.71
CA ILE A 113 9.19 -10.42 2.09
C ILE A 113 10.31 -9.65 2.78
N LEU A 114 10.67 -8.49 2.24
CA LEU A 114 11.71 -7.66 2.83
C LEU A 114 11.31 -7.11 4.20
N GLY A 115 10.05 -6.69 4.35
CA GLY A 115 9.51 -6.25 5.63
C GLY A 115 9.55 -7.35 6.68
N ASP A 116 9.15 -8.55 6.30
CA ASP A 116 9.24 -9.74 7.14
C ASP A 116 10.70 -10.00 7.57
N TYR A 117 11.61 -10.01 6.61
CA TYR A 117 13.03 -10.24 6.87
C TYR A 117 13.61 -9.18 7.84
N CYS A 118 13.30 -7.90 7.62
CA CYS A 118 13.79 -6.82 8.47
C CYS A 118 13.26 -6.90 9.91
N ALA A 119 12.12 -7.54 10.12
CA ALA A 119 11.51 -7.71 11.45
C ALA A 119 12.07 -8.90 12.22
N HIS A 120 12.80 -9.79 11.58
CA HIS A 120 13.44 -10.95 12.22
C HIS A 120 14.79 -10.57 12.88
#